data_5b58caca5ab44b673888d33d28958356
#
_entry.id   5b58caca5ab44b673888d33d28958356
#
_cell.length_a   1.000
_cell.length_b   1.000
_cell.length_c   1.000
_cell.angle_alpha   90.00
_cell.angle_beta   90.00
_cell.angle_gamma   90.00
#
_symmetry.space_group_name_H-M   'P 1'
#
loop_
_entity.id
_entity.type
_entity.pdbx_description
1 polymer ?
#
loop_
_entity_poly.entity_id
_entity_poly.type
_entity_poly.pdbx_seq_one_letter_code
_entity_poly.pdbx_strand_id
1 'polypeptide(L)'
;FVMFAVEWRLALVVLTIIPIFVLVVVSCKNSMMNSSARVKQKMADINADIESTLSGMKTSKAFDNQDVDYQRFDRSNEIYKGSKTGYYKAMGRFNASMEFFICILQVAVIAAGGWLIMKEKMNYIDLITFMLYITSFITPVRKLATFAEIFTNGLAGLRRFVEIMRVQPSIKESPDAVDLTDVKGRLTMENVFFGYNDQTEVLHGISMTISPGESVA
;
A
#
# COMPACT_ATOMS: atom_id res chain seq x y z
N PHE A 1 2.49 27.92 19.04
CA PHE A 1 2.07 28.98 19.96
C PHE A 1 2.69 28.81 21.35
N VAL A 2 2.54 27.65 22.01
CA VAL A 2 3.05 27.40 23.37
C VAL A 2 4.56 27.63 23.46
N MET A 3 5.36 27.13 22.52
CA MET A 3 6.81 27.31 22.48
C MET A 3 7.22 28.80 22.37
N PHE A 4 6.46 29.59 21.63
CA PHE A 4 6.68 31.04 21.55
C PHE A 4 6.32 31.78 22.85
N ALA A 5 5.35 31.26 23.60
CA ALA A 5 4.97 31.82 24.89
C ALA A 5 6.00 31.52 25.99
N VAL A 6 6.67 30.38 25.92
CA VAL A 6 7.71 30.00 26.89
C VAL A 6 9.01 30.79 26.63
N GLU A 7 9.57 30.72 25.41
CA GLU A 7 10.78 31.48 25.03
C GLU A 7 10.81 31.66 23.50
N TRP A 8 10.51 32.87 23.04
CA TRP A 8 10.41 33.18 21.61
C TRP A 8 11.74 33.05 20.86
N ARG A 9 12.87 33.27 21.54
CA ARG A 9 14.21 33.17 20.93
C ARG A 9 14.59 31.74 20.57
N LEU A 10 14.30 30.80 21.47
CA LEU A 10 14.48 29.37 21.17
C LEU A 10 13.51 28.91 20.08
N ALA A 11 12.27 29.41 20.10
CA ALA A 11 11.29 29.12 19.06
C ALA A 11 11.77 29.56 17.67
N LEU A 12 12.47 30.69 17.54
CA LEU A 12 13.07 31.14 16.29
C LEU A 12 14.20 30.20 15.80
N VAL A 13 15.04 29.67 16.69
CA VAL A 13 16.06 28.67 16.33
C VAL A 13 15.39 27.43 15.70
N VAL A 14 14.36 26.93 16.36
CA VAL A 14 13.56 25.79 15.87
C VAL A 14 12.91 26.11 14.51
N LEU A 15 12.31 27.29 14.39
CA LEU A 15 11.64 27.74 13.16
C LEU A 15 12.62 27.85 11.96
N THR A 16 13.87 28.18 12.20
CA THR A 16 14.89 28.27 11.15
C THR A 16 15.34 26.88 10.67
N ILE A 17 15.43 25.90 11.57
CA ILE A 17 15.87 24.54 11.26
C ILE A 17 14.77 23.74 10.55
N ILE A 18 13.50 23.93 10.91
CA ILE A 18 12.37 23.16 10.38
C ILE A 18 12.25 23.22 8.84
N PRO A 19 12.32 24.38 8.16
CA PRO A 19 12.20 24.40 6.69
C PRO A 19 13.29 23.59 5.99
N ILE A 20 14.54 23.69 6.47
CA ILE A 20 15.67 22.92 5.93
C ILE A 20 15.44 21.43 6.12
N PHE A 21 15.02 21.03 7.32
CA PHE A 21 14.65 19.66 7.64
C PHE A 21 13.56 19.13 6.70
N VAL A 22 12.48 19.87 6.50
CA VAL A 22 11.34 19.48 5.65
C VAL A 22 11.82 19.28 4.20
N LEU A 23 12.61 20.19 3.64
CA LEU A 23 13.13 20.09 2.28
C LEU A 23 13.97 18.82 2.09
N VAL A 24 14.88 18.51 3.01
CA VAL A 24 15.73 17.32 2.94
C VAL A 24 14.90 16.04 3.10
N VAL A 25 13.98 16.00 4.05
CA VAL A 25 13.13 14.85 4.31
C VAL A 25 12.22 14.56 3.11
N VAL A 26 11.61 15.56 2.50
CA VAL A 26 10.78 15.40 1.31
C VAL A 26 11.59 14.87 0.13
N SER A 27 12.79 15.39 -0.09
CA SER A 27 13.69 14.92 -1.14
C SER A 27 14.09 13.45 -0.95
N CYS A 28 14.50 13.07 0.26
CA CYS A 28 14.85 11.68 0.58
C CYS A 28 13.65 10.74 0.49
N LYS A 29 12.45 11.19 0.92
CA LYS A 29 11.21 10.45 0.80
C LYS A 29 10.87 10.14 -0.65
N ASN A 30 10.97 11.11 -1.55
CA ASN A 30 10.68 10.91 -2.97
C ASN A 30 11.60 9.85 -3.59
N SER A 31 12.90 9.88 -3.26
CA SER A 31 13.87 8.85 -3.69
C SER A 31 13.49 7.46 -3.16
N MET A 32 13.07 7.35 -1.91
CA MET A 32 12.61 6.10 -1.30
C MET A 32 11.34 5.58 -1.97
N MET A 33 10.36 6.44 -2.23
CA MET A 33 9.09 6.06 -2.87
C MET A 33 9.29 5.55 -4.29
N ASN A 34 10.15 6.20 -5.09
CA ASN A 34 10.49 5.74 -6.44
C ASN A 34 11.18 4.37 -6.41
N SER A 35 12.08 4.14 -5.44
CA SER A 35 12.72 2.85 -5.25
C SER A 35 11.73 1.76 -4.80
N SER A 36 10.77 2.11 -3.94
CA SER A 36 9.68 1.21 -3.52
C SER A 36 8.81 0.76 -4.70
N ALA A 37 8.46 1.69 -5.59
CA ALA A 37 7.69 1.38 -6.79
C ALA A 37 8.41 0.38 -7.70
N ARG A 38 9.74 0.53 -7.88
CA ARG A 38 10.56 -0.43 -8.65
C ARG A 38 10.56 -1.82 -8.01
N VAL A 39 10.66 -1.91 -6.69
CA VAL A 39 10.61 -3.20 -5.98
C VAL A 39 9.27 -3.89 -6.20
N LYS A 40 8.15 -3.15 -6.09
CA LYS A 40 6.80 -3.69 -6.35
C LYS A 40 6.66 -4.22 -7.78
N GLN A 41 7.18 -3.48 -8.77
CA GLN A 41 7.17 -3.92 -10.17
C GLN A 41 8.00 -5.19 -10.36
N LYS A 42 9.23 -5.25 -9.81
CA LYS A 42 10.08 -6.44 -9.93
C LYS A 42 9.52 -7.65 -9.17
N MET A 43 8.77 -7.44 -8.11
CA MET A 43 8.03 -8.50 -7.43
C MET A 43 6.90 -9.06 -8.31
N ALA A 44 6.20 -8.19 -9.02
CA ALA A 44 5.17 -8.62 -9.98
C ALA A 44 5.78 -9.44 -11.14
N ASP A 45 6.95 -9.01 -11.65
CA ASP A 45 7.68 -9.75 -12.70
C ASP A 45 8.03 -11.18 -12.23
N ILE A 46 8.56 -11.33 -10.98
CA ILE A 46 8.88 -12.67 -10.41
C ILE A 46 7.62 -13.50 -10.25
N ASN A 47 6.53 -12.94 -9.75
CA ASN A 47 5.29 -13.68 -9.58
C ASN A 47 4.75 -14.19 -10.92
N ALA A 48 4.82 -13.38 -11.98
CA ALA A 48 4.44 -13.80 -13.33
C ALA A 48 5.36 -14.92 -13.87
N ASP A 49 6.67 -14.84 -13.64
CA ASP A 49 7.62 -15.90 -14.01
C ASP A 49 7.30 -17.20 -13.28
N ILE A 50 7.03 -17.16 -11.98
CA ILE A 50 6.65 -18.32 -11.16
C ILE A 50 5.33 -18.93 -11.68
N GLU A 51 4.31 -18.13 -11.92
CA GLU A 51 3.01 -18.59 -12.44
C GLU A 51 3.18 -19.27 -13.81
N SER A 52 3.94 -18.66 -14.71
CA SER A 52 4.26 -19.24 -16.02
C SER A 52 4.99 -20.58 -15.91
N THR A 53 6.01 -20.66 -15.04
CA THR A 53 6.79 -21.88 -14.83
C THR A 53 5.96 -23.00 -14.21
N LEU A 54 5.11 -22.67 -13.21
CA LEU A 54 4.24 -23.65 -12.56
C LEU A 54 3.16 -24.17 -13.53
N SER A 55 2.58 -23.29 -14.33
CA SER A 55 1.58 -23.67 -15.35
C SER A 55 2.20 -24.55 -16.45
N GLY A 56 3.45 -24.29 -16.83
CA GLY A 56 4.19 -25.03 -17.82
C GLY A 56 4.98 -26.23 -17.28
N MET A 57 4.92 -26.56 -15.99
CA MET A 57 5.79 -27.52 -15.32
C MET A 57 5.74 -28.92 -15.93
N LYS A 58 4.58 -29.42 -16.38
CA LYS A 58 4.44 -30.70 -17.02
C LYS A 58 5.22 -30.79 -18.36
N THR A 59 5.12 -29.68 -19.11
CA THR A 59 5.83 -29.56 -20.41
C THR A 59 7.33 -29.42 -20.19
N SER A 60 7.76 -28.58 -19.27
CA SER A 60 9.16 -28.39 -18.90
C SER A 60 9.80 -29.70 -18.47
N LYS A 61 9.12 -30.49 -17.64
CA LYS A 61 9.57 -31.82 -17.21
C LYS A 61 9.65 -32.83 -18.38
N ALA A 62 8.68 -32.78 -19.28
CA ALA A 62 8.65 -33.72 -20.44
C ALA A 62 9.83 -33.50 -21.43
N PHE A 63 10.31 -32.24 -21.49
CA PHE A 63 11.44 -31.85 -22.38
C PHE A 63 12.77 -31.70 -21.63
N ASP A 64 12.83 -32.06 -20.33
CA ASP A 64 14.03 -31.94 -19.48
C ASP A 64 14.62 -30.52 -19.45
N ASN A 65 13.75 -29.50 -19.41
CA ASN A 65 14.11 -28.09 -19.54
C ASN A 65 14.11 -27.34 -18.20
N GLN A 66 14.23 -28.06 -17.08
CA GLN A 66 14.11 -27.48 -15.71
C GLN A 66 15.27 -26.52 -15.41
N ASP A 67 16.48 -26.79 -15.95
CA ASP A 67 17.64 -25.93 -15.74
C ASP A 67 17.44 -24.52 -16.35
N VAL A 68 16.75 -24.43 -17.48
CA VAL A 68 16.46 -23.16 -18.16
C VAL A 68 15.44 -22.35 -17.32
N ASP A 69 14.41 -23.02 -16.79
CA ASP A 69 13.43 -22.38 -15.90
C ASP A 69 14.09 -21.87 -14.61
N TYR A 70 15.02 -22.65 -14.04
CA TYR A 70 15.78 -22.25 -12.86
C TYR A 70 16.67 -21.03 -13.14
N GLN A 71 17.40 -21.02 -14.25
CA GLN A 71 18.25 -19.88 -14.63
C GLN A 71 17.42 -18.61 -14.88
N ARG A 72 16.24 -18.76 -15.48
CA ARG A 72 15.30 -17.64 -15.69
C ARG A 72 14.85 -17.07 -14.36
N PHE A 73 14.42 -17.91 -13.42
CA PHE A 73 14.01 -17.49 -12.08
C PHE A 73 15.18 -16.83 -11.34
N ASP A 74 16.37 -17.41 -11.35
CA ASP A 74 17.55 -16.86 -10.66
C ASP A 74 17.90 -15.47 -11.19
N ARG A 75 17.85 -15.28 -12.51
CA ARG A 75 18.05 -13.96 -13.13
C ARG A 75 17.02 -12.93 -12.66
N SER A 76 15.74 -13.28 -12.64
CA SER A 76 14.66 -12.40 -12.17
C SER A 76 14.83 -12.08 -10.69
N ASN A 77 15.24 -13.06 -9.89
CA ASN A 77 15.51 -12.90 -8.47
C ASN A 77 16.71 -11.99 -8.18
N GLU A 78 17.79 -12.09 -8.94
CA GLU A 78 18.94 -11.17 -8.81
C GLU A 78 18.58 -9.73 -9.17
N ILE A 79 17.74 -9.51 -10.19
CA ILE A 79 17.22 -8.18 -10.54
C ILE A 79 16.35 -7.63 -9.41
N TYR A 80 15.49 -8.45 -8.82
CA TYR A 80 14.66 -8.07 -7.66
C TYR A 80 15.53 -7.72 -6.44
N LYS A 81 16.51 -8.55 -6.11
CA LYS A 81 17.47 -8.34 -5.01
C LYS A 81 18.23 -7.03 -5.19
N GLY A 82 18.69 -6.72 -6.41
CA GLY A 82 19.33 -5.45 -6.73
C GLY A 82 18.38 -4.24 -6.48
N SER A 83 17.14 -4.36 -6.91
CA SER A 83 16.10 -3.33 -6.69
C SER A 83 15.79 -3.14 -5.20
N LYS A 84 15.70 -4.23 -4.45
CA LYS A 84 15.47 -4.21 -2.99
C LYS A 84 16.65 -3.61 -2.22
N THR A 85 17.88 -3.90 -2.65
CA THR A 85 19.08 -3.26 -2.12
C THR A 85 19.06 -1.75 -2.35
N GLY A 86 18.65 -1.30 -3.53
CA GLY A 86 18.47 0.12 -3.84
C GLY A 86 17.43 0.79 -2.94
N TYR A 87 16.30 0.13 -2.70
CA TYR A 87 15.27 0.60 -1.78
C TYR A 87 15.78 0.74 -0.34
N TYR A 88 16.46 -0.29 0.20
CA TYR A 88 16.99 -0.22 1.57
C TYR A 88 18.06 0.85 1.74
N LYS A 89 18.90 1.09 0.71
CA LYS A 89 19.86 2.22 0.72
C LYS A 89 19.14 3.58 0.75
N ALA A 90 18.05 3.73 -0.01
CA ALA A 90 17.24 4.96 0.00
C ALA A 90 16.51 5.14 1.34
N MET A 91 15.95 4.07 1.90
CA MET A 91 15.32 4.05 3.22
C MET A 91 16.31 4.38 4.35
N GLY A 92 17.53 3.81 4.27
CA GLY A 92 18.59 4.12 5.24
C GLY A 92 18.98 5.59 5.20
N ARG A 93 19.13 6.18 4.00
CA ARG A 93 19.40 7.62 3.84
C ARG A 93 18.27 8.48 4.41
N PHE A 94 17.01 8.11 4.14
CA PHE A 94 15.85 8.81 4.69
C PHE A 94 15.86 8.80 6.23
N ASN A 95 16.02 7.63 6.85
CA ASN A 95 16.05 7.49 8.31
C ASN A 95 17.25 8.20 8.92
N ALA A 96 18.44 8.04 8.34
CA ALA A 96 19.64 8.73 8.81
C ALA A 96 19.51 10.26 8.74
N SER A 97 18.93 10.79 7.66
CA SER A 97 18.65 12.22 7.56
C SER A 97 17.68 12.70 8.63
N MET A 98 16.61 11.96 8.91
CA MET A 98 15.66 12.30 9.97
C MET A 98 16.36 12.36 11.34
N GLU A 99 17.09 11.30 11.71
CA GLU A 99 17.78 11.25 13.01
C GLU A 99 18.84 12.36 13.12
N PHE A 100 19.60 12.62 12.06
CA PHE A 100 20.60 13.66 12.03
C PHE A 100 20.01 15.05 12.32
N PHE A 101 18.92 15.41 11.64
CA PHE A 101 18.27 16.71 11.88
C PHE A 101 17.61 16.81 13.26
N ILE A 102 17.07 15.73 13.78
CA ILE A 102 16.52 15.68 15.14
C ILE A 102 17.66 15.92 16.15
N CYS A 103 18.81 15.25 15.98
CA CYS A 103 19.96 15.43 16.82
C CYS A 103 20.51 16.88 16.77
N ILE A 104 20.67 17.43 15.57
CA ILE A 104 21.08 18.85 15.39
C ILE A 104 20.11 19.79 16.09
N LEU A 105 18.80 19.57 15.93
CA LEU A 105 17.78 20.40 16.57
C LEU A 105 17.93 20.38 18.09
N GLN A 106 18.10 19.20 18.69
CA GLN A 106 18.28 19.05 20.13
C GLN A 106 19.57 19.74 20.61
N VAL A 107 20.69 19.53 19.92
CA VAL A 107 21.97 20.16 20.25
C VAL A 107 21.91 21.69 20.12
N ALA A 108 21.27 22.19 19.04
CA ALA A 108 21.12 23.63 18.83
C ALA A 108 20.27 24.29 19.92
N VAL A 109 19.19 23.62 20.35
CA VAL A 109 18.30 24.13 21.42
C VAL A 109 19.01 24.10 22.79
N ILE A 110 19.78 23.04 23.09
CA ILE A 110 20.56 22.97 24.33
C ILE A 110 21.63 24.05 24.35
N ALA A 111 22.36 24.24 23.25
CA ALA A 111 23.42 25.24 23.15
C ALA A 111 22.85 26.68 23.26
N ALA A 112 21.78 26.96 22.51
CA ALA A 112 21.13 28.27 22.55
C ALA A 112 20.47 28.55 23.91
N GLY A 113 19.79 27.56 24.48
CA GLY A 113 19.17 27.67 25.80
C GLY A 113 20.19 27.83 26.92
N GLY A 114 21.28 27.04 26.87
CA GLY A 114 22.41 27.18 27.83
C GLY A 114 23.05 28.57 27.76
N TRP A 115 23.26 29.11 26.54
CA TRP A 115 23.73 30.46 26.35
C TRP A 115 22.78 31.54 26.91
N LEU A 116 21.47 31.36 26.75
CA LEU A 116 20.47 32.26 27.31
C LEU A 116 20.42 32.20 28.85
N ILE A 117 20.60 31.02 29.45
CA ILE A 117 20.71 30.86 30.91
C ILE A 117 21.93 31.56 31.45
N MET A 118 23.09 31.43 30.79
CA MET A 118 24.34 32.15 31.17
C MET A 118 24.17 33.67 31.08
N LYS A 119 23.25 34.17 30.26
CA LYS A 119 22.89 35.58 30.13
C LYS A 119 21.77 36.00 31.07
N GLU A 120 21.35 35.16 31.99
CA GLU A 120 20.23 35.40 32.93
C GLU A 120 18.89 35.79 32.26
N LYS A 121 18.71 35.35 30.99
CA LYS A 121 17.54 35.65 30.17
C LYS A 121 16.52 34.52 30.12
N MET A 122 16.86 33.37 30.70
CA MET A 122 16.04 32.15 30.69
C MET A 122 16.31 31.33 31.94
N ASN A 123 15.25 30.67 32.45
CA ASN A 123 15.40 29.72 33.54
C ASN A 123 15.70 28.29 33.02
N TYR A 124 16.41 27.49 33.81
CA TYR A 124 16.70 26.10 33.48
C TYR A 124 15.40 25.24 33.36
N ILE A 125 14.33 25.59 34.09
CA ILE A 125 13.04 24.93 34.00
C ILE A 125 12.42 25.13 32.60
N ASP A 126 12.56 26.31 32.05
CA ASP A 126 12.04 26.63 30.69
C ASP A 126 12.78 25.84 29.61
N LEU A 127 14.11 25.64 29.77
CA LEU A 127 14.89 24.81 28.84
C LEU A 127 14.44 23.35 28.89
N ILE A 128 14.25 22.78 30.10
CA ILE A 128 13.73 21.42 30.28
C ILE A 128 12.34 21.27 29.64
N THR A 129 11.46 22.22 29.92
CA THR A 129 10.11 22.26 29.36
C THR A 129 10.15 22.31 27.82
N PHE A 130 11.04 23.12 27.25
CA PHE A 130 11.22 23.25 25.82
C PHE A 130 11.71 21.93 25.19
N MET A 131 12.67 21.25 25.82
CA MET A 131 13.17 19.94 25.39
C MET A 131 12.07 18.87 25.42
N LEU A 132 11.22 18.87 26.45
CA LEU A 132 10.07 17.96 26.52
C LEU A 132 9.06 18.20 25.37
N TYR A 133 8.80 19.45 25.02
CA TYR A 133 7.95 19.77 23.89
C TYR A 133 8.55 19.32 22.57
N ILE A 134 9.84 19.55 22.33
CA ILE A 134 10.51 19.07 21.11
C ILE A 134 10.41 17.54 21.00
N THR A 135 10.76 16.83 22.06
CA THR A 135 10.70 15.36 22.08
C THR A 135 9.30 14.81 21.82
N SER A 136 8.30 15.44 22.45
CA SER A 136 6.88 15.10 22.25
C SER A 136 6.41 15.37 20.81
N PHE A 137 6.98 16.39 20.14
CA PHE A 137 6.57 16.77 18.78
C PHE A 137 7.21 15.90 17.69
N ILE A 138 8.38 15.30 17.96
CA ILE A 138 9.09 14.45 16.99
C ILE A 138 8.23 13.25 16.58
N THR A 139 7.57 12.59 17.53
CA THR A 139 6.76 11.38 17.25
C THR A 139 5.58 11.65 16.32
N PRO A 140 4.74 12.68 16.52
CA PRO A 140 3.71 13.06 15.55
C PRO A 140 4.26 13.40 14.17
N VAL A 141 5.39 14.11 14.08
CA VAL A 141 6.00 14.47 12.79
C VAL A 141 6.43 13.22 12.02
N ARG A 142 7.06 12.23 12.69
CA ARG A 142 7.40 10.94 12.08
C ARG A 142 6.15 10.20 11.58
N LYS A 143 5.09 10.18 12.39
CA LYS A 143 3.82 9.54 11.99
C LYS A 143 3.18 10.23 10.80
N LEU A 144 3.21 11.56 10.71
CA LEU A 144 2.71 12.30 9.55
C LEU A 144 3.45 11.96 8.26
N ALA A 145 4.77 11.72 8.34
CA ALA A 145 5.57 11.32 7.17
C ALA A 145 5.12 9.96 6.58
N THR A 146 4.68 9.03 7.42
CA THR A 146 4.19 7.70 7.01
C THR A 146 2.68 7.67 6.76
N PHE A 147 1.93 8.57 7.41
CA PHE A 147 0.47 8.64 7.32
C PHE A 147 -0.03 8.85 5.89
N ALA A 148 0.65 9.68 5.11
CA ALA A 148 0.27 9.95 3.72
C ALA A 148 0.24 8.68 2.85
N GLU A 149 1.18 7.75 3.05
CA GLU A 149 1.21 6.48 2.34
C GLU A 149 0.07 5.54 2.80
N ILE A 150 -0.11 5.41 4.12
CA ILE A 150 -1.18 4.60 4.71
C ILE A 150 -2.55 5.13 4.28
N PHE A 151 -2.74 6.44 4.29
CA PHE A 151 -3.98 7.09 3.90
C PHE A 151 -4.31 6.85 2.42
N THR A 152 -3.32 6.99 1.52
CA THR A 152 -3.52 6.76 0.08
C THR A 152 -3.91 5.30 -0.21
N ASN A 153 -3.22 4.35 0.42
CA ASN A 153 -3.54 2.93 0.27
C ASN A 153 -4.91 2.58 0.87
N GLY A 154 -5.23 3.13 2.03
CA GLY A 154 -6.54 2.96 2.68
C GLY A 154 -7.69 3.53 1.85
N LEU A 155 -7.49 4.71 1.25
CA LEU A 155 -8.50 5.33 0.39
C LEU A 155 -8.77 4.52 -0.89
N ALA A 156 -7.72 3.93 -1.48
CA ALA A 156 -7.87 3.04 -2.63
C ALA A 156 -8.66 1.77 -2.27
N GLY A 157 -8.38 1.18 -1.10
CA GLY A 157 -9.17 0.05 -0.58
C GLY A 157 -10.62 0.42 -0.30
N LEU A 158 -10.87 1.58 0.31
CA LEU A 158 -12.22 2.07 0.58
C LEU A 158 -13.02 2.32 -0.72
N ARG A 159 -12.39 2.88 -1.75
CA ARG A 159 -13.04 3.06 -3.06
C ARG A 159 -13.50 1.74 -3.65
N ARG A 160 -12.61 0.71 -3.66
CA ARG A 160 -12.97 -0.63 -4.12
C ARG A 160 -14.11 -1.25 -3.32
N PHE A 161 -14.08 -1.10 -2.00
CA PHE A 161 -15.17 -1.56 -1.14
C PHE A 161 -16.50 -0.89 -1.50
N VAL A 162 -16.51 0.44 -1.66
CA VAL A 162 -17.72 1.19 -2.04
C VAL A 162 -18.20 0.80 -3.45
N GLU A 163 -17.29 0.57 -4.40
CA GLU A 163 -17.65 0.09 -5.73
C GLU A 163 -18.38 -1.26 -5.67
N ILE A 164 -17.84 -2.22 -4.91
CA ILE A 164 -18.48 -3.54 -4.72
C ILE A 164 -19.85 -3.40 -4.05
N MET A 165 -19.95 -2.57 -3.00
CA MET A 165 -21.21 -2.34 -2.29
C MET A 165 -22.27 -1.63 -3.14
N ARG A 166 -21.87 -0.91 -4.19
CA ARG A 166 -22.76 -0.24 -5.13
C ARG A 166 -23.25 -1.14 -6.27
N VAL A 167 -22.64 -2.31 -6.44
CA VAL A 167 -23.08 -3.25 -7.46
C VAL A 167 -24.49 -3.72 -7.12
N GLN A 168 -25.44 -3.38 -7.96
CA GLN A 168 -26.80 -3.87 -7.85
C GLN A 168 -26.88 -5.23 -8.54
N PRO A 169 -27.42 -6.25 -7.88
CA PRO A 169 -27.67 -7.52 -8.54
C PRO A 169 -28.56 -7.30 -9.77
N SER A 170 -28.16 -7.83 -10.90
CA SER A 170 -28.98 -7.80 -12.13
C SER A 170 -30.23 -8.71 -12.00
N ILE A 171 -30.10 -9.77 -11.20
CA ILE A 171 -31.20 -10.69 -10.89
C ILE A 171 -31.67 -10.34 -9.46
N LYS A 172 -32.90 -9.89 -9.36
CA LYS A 172 -33.57 -9.57 -8.08
C LYS A 172 -34.71 -10.55 -7.87
N GLU A 173 -34.98 -10.83 -6.61
CA GLU A 173 -36.18 -11.59 -6.26
C GLU A 173 -37.44 -10.84 -6.72
N SER A 174 -38.37 -11.58 -7.34
CA SER A 174 -39.70 -11.04 -7.65
C SER A 174 -40.45 -10.76 -6.34
N PRO A 175 -41.25 -9.67 -6.27
CA PRO A 175 -42.13 -9.44 -5.13
C PRO A 175 -43.11 -10.62 -4.85
N ASP A 176 -43.40 -11.40 -5.89
CA ASP A 176 -44.31 -12.58 -5.83
C ASP A 176 -43.51 -13.90 -5.79
N ALA A 177 -42.23 -13.86 -5.46
CA ALA A 177 -41.45 -15.09 -5.34
C ALA A 177 -41.96 -15.98 -4.23
N VAL A 178 -42.03 -17.26 -4.50
CA VAL A 178 -42.47 -18.28 -3.54
C VAL A 178 -41.37 -19.30 -3.30
N ASP A 179 -41.24 -19.79 -2.09
CA ASP A 179 -40.27 -20.83 -1.76
C ASP A 179 -40.70 -22.15 -2.45
N LEU A 180 -39.76 -22.77 -3.17
CA LEU A 180 -39.94 -24.06 -3.80
C LEU A 180 -39.90 -25.14 -2.72
N THR A 181 -41.05 -25.77 -2.49
CA THR A 181 -41.18 -26.94 -1.62
C THR A 181 -41.26 -28.21 -2.45
N ASP A 182 -40.69 -29.33 -1.97
CA ASP A 182 -40.75 -30.66 -2.59
C ASP A 182 -40.15 -30.72 -4.02
N VAL A 183 -38.96 -30.16 -4.21
CA VAL A 183 -38.25 -30.11 -5.49
C VAL A 183 -37.76 -31.51 -5.90
N LYS A 184 -38.35 -32.10 -6.95
CA LYS A 184 -38.00 -33.44 -7.49
C LYS A 184 -36.83 -33.40 -8.48
N GLY A 185 -36.35 -32.22 -8.88
CA GLY A 185 -35.17 -32.05 -9.74
C GLY A 185 -35.44 -32.33 -11.23
N ARG A 186 -36.68 -32.28 -11.71
CA ARG A 186 -37.00 -32.28 -13.14
C ARG A 186 -36.80 -30.87 -13.70
N LEU A 187 -36.04 -30.74 -14.80
CA LEU A 187 -35.83 -29.48 -15.52
C LEU A 187 -36.38 -29.62 -16.95
N THR A 188 -37.26 -28.71 -17.34
CA THR A 188 -37.77 -28.64 -18.71
C THR A 188 -37.44 -27.27 -19.29
N MET A 189 -36.82 -27.26 -20.45
CA MET A 189 -36.57 -26.07 -21.26
C MET A 189 -37.40 -26.18 -22.52
N GLU A 190 -38.11 -25.12 -22.88
CA GLU A 190 -38.93 -25.06 -24.07
C GLU A 190 -38.57 -23.80 -24.85
N ASN A 191 -38.02 -24.00 -26.06
CA ASN A 191 -37.68 -22.93 -26.99
C ASN A 191 -36.89 -21.76 -26.33
N VAL A 192 -35.82 -22.11 -25.56
CA VAL A 192 -35.01 -21.15 -24.80
C VAL A 192 -34.04 -20.47 -25.71
N PHE A 193 -34.09 -19.12 -25.75
CA PHE A 193 -33.10 -18.26 -26.37
C PHE A 193 -32.29 -17.57 -25.24
N PHE A 194 -30.98 -17.45 -25.40
CA PHE A 194 -30.15 -16.78 -24.42
C PHE A 194 -28.94 -16.10 -25.09
N GLY A 195 -28.63 -14.91 -24.63
CA GLY A 195 -27.42 -14.16 -24.98
C GLY A 195 -26.84 -13.44 -23.76
N TYR A 196 -25.52 -13.31 -23.72
CA TYR A 196 -24.85 -12.51 -22.68
C TYR A 196 -24.98 -11.01 -22.92
N ASN A 197 -25.19 -10.61 -24.19
CA ASN A 197 -25.37 -9.24 -24.62
C ASN A 197 -26.53 -9.18 -25.62
N ASP A 198 -27.15 -8.01 -25.78
CA ASP A 198 -28.26 -7.80 -26.74
C ASP A 198 -27.88 -8.02 -28.22
N GLN A 199 -26.60 -8.22 -28.52
CA GLN A 199 -26.09 -8.35 -29.89
C GLN A 199 -25.75 -9.78 -30.33
N THR A 200 -25.63 -10.72 -29.39
CA THR A 200 -25.19 -12.09 -29.74
C THR A 200 -25.98 -13.12 -28.94
N GLU A 201 -26.89 -13.81 -29.61
CA GLU A 201 -27.57 -14.99 -29.04
C GLU A 201 -26.59 -16.15 -29.04
N VAL A 202 -26.50 -16.84 -27.90
CA VAL A 202 -25.66 -18.05 -27.70
C VAL A 202 -26.52 -19.32 -27.74
N LEU A 203 -27.75 -19.25 -27.25
CA LEU A 203 -28.74 -20.35 -27.33
C LEU A 203 -29.88 -19.92 -28.27
N HIS A 204 -30.23 -20.80 -29.21
CA HIS A 204 -31.19 -20.55 -30.25
C HIS A 204 -32.27 -21.62 -30.20
N GLY A 205 -33.37 -21.35 -29.46
CA GLY A 205 -34.53 -22.23 -29.42
C GLY A 205 -34.26 -23.63 -28.86
N ILE A 206 -33.45 -23.73 -27.78
CA ILE A 206 -33.15 -25.02 -27.13
C ILE A 206 -34.35 -25.57 -26.39
N SER A 207 -34.76 -26.80 -26.71
CA SER A 207 -35.79 -27.52 -26.02
C SER A 207 -35.27 -28.87 -25.54
N MET A 208 -35.30 -29.07 -24.22
CA MET A 208 -34.86 -30.34 -23.59
C MET A 208 -35.58 -30.61 -22.26
N THR A 209 -35.69 -31.85 -21.89
CA THR A 209 -36.16 -32.27 -20.57
C THR A 209 -35.11 -33.14 -19.92
N ILE A 210 -34.74 -32.81 -18.69
CA ILE A 210 -33.80 -33.56 -17.86
C ILE A 210 -34.57 -34.17 -16.71
N SER A 211 -34.46 -35.48 -16.55
CA SER A 211 -35.15 -36.24 -15.49
C SER A 211 -34.38 -36.16 -14.17
N PRO A 212 -35.05 -36.34 -13.02
CA PRO A 212 -34.34 -36.38 -11.72
C PRO A 212 -33.20 -37.41 -11.73
N GLY A 213 -31.97 -36.98 -11.35
CA GLY A 213 -30.79 -37.84 -11.30
C GLY A 213 -30.08 -38.05 -12.65
N GLU A 214 -30.61 -37.50 -13.75
CA GLU A 214 -29.96 -37.54 -15.06
C GLU A 214 -28.87 -36.49 -15.17
N SER A 215 -27.72 -36.83 -15.80
CA SER A 215 -26.66 -35.92 -16.14
C SER A 215 -26.57 -35.74 -17.65
N VAL A 216 -26.57 -34.49 -18.10
CA VAL A 216 -26.47 -34.14 -19.53
C VAL A 216 -25.19 -33.35 -19.73
N ALA A 217 -24.38 -33.69 -20.76
CA ALA A 217 -23.14 -33.01 -21.12
C ALA A 217 -23.22 -32.47 -22.56
#